data_42ecc97c4a49a5f73bdbf27deea9d743
#
_entry.id   42ecc97c4a49a5f73bdbf27deea9d743
#
_cell.length_a   1.000
_cell.length_b   1.000
_cell.length_c   1.000
_cell.angle_alpha   90.00
_cell.angle_beta   90.00
_cell.angle_gamma   90.00
#
_symmetry.space_group_name_H-M   'P 1'
#
loop_
_entity.id
_entity.type
_entity.pdbx_description
1 polymer ?
#
loop_
_entity_poly.entity_id
_entity_poly.type
_entity_poly.pdbx_seq_one_letter_code
_entity_poly.pdbx_strand_id
1 'polypeptide(L)'
;MVKKLITFCAAALLLVTAAVCGAQNAPVTNLPKVDMNKWLYNADDNVYYQLGIGYCETPADENYENLAILVPGAYFKCTGSGSGTWSCSVDPNGTAGDFTAATAPIVVPVNTPGYSAMAPLSEYSSQAAFTDEGFIYVHAGCRGRNHGAPAGVTDLKAAVRYLRYTADVLPGNTEAIFTFGMSGGGAQSALMGATGDSDLYTPYLEAIGAVQGVSDAVLGAMCWCPITNLDSADQAYEWMMGVTRSGLSDEENAISDQMAAAFASYINRAGFRDKEGNVLTLEPSAEGIYQAGSYYGYMIKVIERSLDNFLKDTPFPYEVTASQGGGRGMPGGGMRPDGDFGGGRPDGPRPESGDFPGPQTSEGEGNFEAMDDITRNQGTSGLDLTGTYKTREDYIAALNANGEWVSYDPQTRSVSVSSIAGFVRAFKPASKNLGAFDQLDGGQGENILFGYGDGSGAHFDMTLAEILASLGSGYADAYANDLQRTDALGNTAEYRVNMYTPLYYLLESEEGFGSSTPARYWRIRTGIAQSDCALSTEVDLALALEQYHGVESVDFETVWAAGHTKAERNGSSDANFIKWVKSVVSQ
;
A
#
# COMPACT_ATOMS: atom_id res chain seq x y z
N MET A 1 58.92 -51.08 17.04
CA MET A 1 59.30 -50.00 16.13
C MET A 1 58.44 -50.12 14.86
N VAL A 2 57.28 -49.61 14.88
CA VAL A 2 56.35 -49.64 13.72
C VAL A 2 55.86 -48.25 13.46
N LYS A 3 56.25 -47.64 12.33
CA LYS A 3 55.74 -46.39 11.82
C LYS A 3 54.34 -46.63 11.26
N LYS A 4 53.34 -46.00 11.83
CA LYS A 4 51.99 -45.92 11.23
C LYS A 4 51.92 -44.76 10.28
N LEU A 5 51.71 -45.11 9.04
CA LEU A 5 51.35 -44.19 7.92
C LEU A 5 49.91 -43.77 8.15
N ILE A 6 49.66 -42.45 8.24
CA ILE A 6 48.30 -41.88 8.23
C ILE A 6 48.04 -41.39 6.82
N THR A 7 47.14 -42.10 6.13
CA THR A 7 46.61 -41.68 4.81
C THR A 7 45.48 -40.68 5.04
N PHE A 8 45.67 -39.46 4.56
CA PHE A 8 44.59 -38.45 4.46
C PHE A 8 43.71 -38.80 3.26
N CYS A 9 42.47 -39.22 3.51
CA CYS A 9 41.43 -39.24 2.50
C CYS A 9 40.75 -37.85 2.48
N ALA A 10 41.05 -37.07 1.47
CA ALA A 10 40.28 -35.87 1.14
C ALA A 10 38.97 -36.31 0.49
N ALA A 11 37.88 -36.26 1.23
CA ALA A 11 36.54 -36.40 0.69
C ALA A 11 36.16 -35.06 0.05
N ALA A 12 36.16 -35.01 -1.27
CA ALA A 12 35.58 -33.91 -2.03
C ALA A 12 34.05 -33.97 -1.85
N LEU A 13 33.48 -33.05 -1.07
CA LEU A 13 32.05 -32.85 -0.97
C LEU A 13 31.58 -32.10 -2.23
N LEU A 14 31.11 -32.86 -3.21
CA LEU A 14 30.34 -32.29 -4.34
C LEU A 14 28.99 -31.83 -3.77
N LEU A 15 28.83 -30.52 -3.58
CA LEU A 15 27.52 -29.89 -3.44
C LEU A 15 26.80 -30.01 -4.79
N VAL A 16 25.96 -31.02 -4.89
CA VAL A 16 24.94 -31.07 -5.93
C VAL A 16 23.84 -30.10 -5.46
N THR A 17 23.86 -28.88 -5.98
CA THR A 17 22.67 -28.02 -5.96
C THR A 17 21.65 -28.67 -6.89
N ALA A 18 20.80 -29.53 -6.32
CA ALA A 18 19.58 -29.93 -6.98
C ALA A 18 18.72 -28.66 -7.07
N ALA A 19 18.67 -28.03 -8.24
CA ALA A 19 17.57 -27.17 -8.59
C ALA A 19 16.32 -28.06 -8.49
N VAL A 20 15.55 -27.88 -7.43
CA VAL A 20 14.19 -28.40 -7.34
C VAL A 20 13.39 -27.54 -8.34
N CYS A 21 13.43 -27.92 -9.60
CA CYS A 21 12.37 -27.60 -10.55
C CYS A 21 11.14 -28.33 -10.00
N GLY A 22 10.38 -27.69 -9.13
CA GLY A 22 9.05 -28.16 -8.79
C GLY A 22 8.31 -28.33 -10.11
N ALA A 23 7.83 -29.54 -10.40
CA ALA A 23 6.94 -29.76 -11.51
C ALA A 23 5.71 -28.85 -11.24
N GLN A 24 5.63 -27.72 -11.92
CA GLN A 24 4.43 -26.90 -11.90
C GLN A 24 3.31 -27.81 -12.42
N ASN A 25 2.29 -28.03 -11.60
CA ASN A 25 1.10 -28.72 -12.03
C ASN A 25 0.52 -27.93 -13.24
N ALA A 26 -0.02 -28.64 -14.22
CA ALA A 26 -0.67 -27.97 -15.34
C ALA A 26 -1.80 -27.08 -14.80
N PRO A 27 -1.99 -25.86 -15.36
CA PRO A 27 -3.08 -24.98 -14.94
C PRO A 27 -4.43 -25.71 -15.03
N VAL A 28 -5.25 -25.60 -13.98
CA VAL A 28 -6.57 -26.20 -13.91
C VAL A 28 -7.62 -25.11 -13.91
N THR A 29 -8.35 -24.99 -15.00
CA THR A 29 -9.46 -24.04 -15.17
C THR A 29 -10.29 -24.37 -16.41
N ASN A 30 -11.54 -23.92 -16.43
CA ASN A 30 -12.40 -23.91 -17.64
C ASN A 30 -12.43 -22.51 -18.30
N LEU A 31 -11.71 -21.53 -17.78
CA LEU A 31 -11.64 -20.20 -18.38
C LEU A 31 -11.07 -20.25 -19.80
N PRO A 32 -11.67 -19.52 -20.74
CA PRO A 32 -11.04 -19.33 -22.04
C PRO A 32 -9.77 -18.49 -21.88
N LYS A 33 -8.77 -18.76 -22.70
CA LYS A 33 -7.65 -17.83 -22.86
C LYS A 33 -8.10 -16.56 -23.56
N VAL A 34 -7.28 -15.52 -23.49
CA VAL A 34 -7.53 -14.27 -24.22
C VAL A 34 -7.82 -14.57 -25.70
N ASP A 35 -8.92 -14.02 -26.21
CA ASP A 35 -9.33 -14.25 -27.61
C ASP A 35 -8.53 -13.36 -28.56
N MET A 36 -7.58 -13.95 -29.26
CA MET A 36 -6.67 -13.25 -30.17
C MET A 36 -7.39 -12.64 -31.39
N ASN A 37 -8.70 -12.85 -31.57
CA ASN A 37 -9.49 -12.28 -32.65
C ASN A 37 -10.37 -11.09 -32.24
N LYS A 38 -10.28 -10.66 -30.97
CA LYS A 38 -11.13 -9.60 -30.40
C LYS A 38 -10.37 -8.35 -29.97
N TRP A 39 -9.17 -8.15 -30.48
CA TRP A 39 -8.42 -6.96 -30.16
C TRP A 39 -9.05 -5.71 -30.79
N LEU A 40 -9.11 -4.63 -30.01
CA LEU A 40 -9.40 -3.28 -30.46
C LEU A 40 -8.07 -2.54 -30.65
N TYR A 41 -8.08 -1.44 -31.41
CA TYR A 41 -6.86 -0.69 -31.69
C TYR A 41 -7.08 0.80 -31.52
N ASN A 42 -6.27 1.43 -30.71
CA ASN A 42 -6.14 2.87 -30.62
C ASN A 42 -4.96 3.33 -31.48
N ALA A 43 -5.24 4.18 -32.47
CA ALA A 43 -4.24 4.63 -33.43
C ALA A 43 -3.36 5.77 -32.90
N ASP A 44 -3.89 6.58 -31.98
CA ASP A 44 -3.16 7.72 -31.41
C ASP A 44 -2.02 7.25 -30.52
N ASP A 45 -2.29 6.23 -29.69
CA ASP A 45 -1.30 5.63 -28.79
C ASP A 45 -0.59 4.40 -29.40
N ASN A 46 -0.99 3.96 -30.61
CA ASN A 46 -0.50 2.72 -31.21
C ASN A 46 -0.58 1.51 -30.26
N VAL A 47 -1.75 1.27 -29.67
CA VAL A 47 -2.00 0.25 -28.66
C VAL A 47 -3.13 -0.67 -29.10
N TYR A 48 -2.91 -1.99 -29.05
CA TYR A 48 -3.99 -2.97 -29.08
C TYR A 48 -4.49 -3.23 -27.66
N TYR A 49 -5.81 -3.34 -27.51
CA TYR A 49 -6.41 -3.55 -26.20
C TYR A 49 -7.64 -4.46 -26.25
N GLN A 50 -7.89 -5.15 -25.14
CA GLN A 50 -9.15 -5.85 -24.87
C GLN A 50 -9.68 -5.44 -23.51
N LEU A 51 -11.00 -5.31 -23.41
CA LEU A 51 -11.73 -4.97 -22.18
C LEU A 51 -12.65 -6.13 -21.79
N GLY A 52 -13.05 -6.19 -20.53
CA GLY A 52 -14.06 -7.13 -20.05
C GLY A 52 -13.63 -8.60 -20.10
N ILE A 53 -12.34 -8.87 -19.86
CA ILE A 53 -11.82 -10.23 -19.83
C ILE A 53 -12.00 -10.80 -18.40
N GLY A 54 -12.91 -11.77 -18.24
CA GLY A 54 -13.11 -12.46 -16.96
C GLY A 54 -11.88 -13.28 -16.57
N TYR A 55 -11.42 -13.16 -15.34
CA TYR A 55 -10.23 -13.84 -14.82
C TYR A 55 -10.56 -14.92 -13.78
N CYS A 56 -11.83 -15.16 -13.48
CA CYS A 56 -12.32 -16.24 -12.61
C CYS A 56 -13.59 -16.88 -13.17
N GLU A 57 -13.86 -18.15 -12.81
CA GLU A 57 -14.97 -18.93 -13.38
C GLU A 57 -16.32 -18.58 -12.77
N THR A 58 -16.32 -18.19 -11.51
CA THR A 58 -17.52 -17.89 -10.71
C THR A 58 -17.32 -16.57 -9.96
N PRO A 59 -17.34 -15.44 -10.69
CA PRO A 59 -17.15 -14.14 -10.08
C PRO A 59 -18.17 -13.93 -8.95
N ALA A 60 -17.70 -13.43 -7.81
CA ALA A 60 -18.55 -13.05 -6.70
C ALA A 60 -19.30 -11.75 -6.99
N ASP A 61 -18.71 -10.87 -7.82
CA ASP A 61 -19.36 -9.67 -8.35
C ASP A 61 -18.86 -9.37 -9.77
N GLU A 62 -19.70 -9.68 -10.76
CA GLU A 62 -19.40 -9.49 -12.21
C GLU A 62 -19.08 -8.03 -12.58
N ASN A 63 -19.47 -7.05 -11.75
CA ASN A 63 -19.17 -5.66 -11.99
C ASN A 63 -17.69 -5.31 -11.80
N TYR A 64 -16.94 -6.14 -11.06
CA TYR A 64 -15.54 -5.87 -10.73
C TYR A 64 -14.58 -6.92 -11.29
N GLU A 65 -14.93 -8.20 -11.26
CA GLU A 65 -14.00 -9.32 -11.49
C GLU A 65 -13.72 -9.59 -12.98
N ASN A 66 -13.27 -8.54 -13.67
CA ASN A 66 -12.75 -8.63 -15.04
C ASN A 66 -11.59 -7.63 -15.23
N LEU A 67 -10.80 -7.84 -16.28
CA LEU A 67 -9.62 -7.02 -16.56
C LEU A 67 -9.60 -6.49 -17.99
N ALA A 68 -8.77 -5.47 -18.20
CA ALA A 68 -8.36 -4.96 -19.48
C ALA A 68 -6.86 -5.17 -19.67
N ILE A 69 -6.45 -5.48 -20.90
CA ILE A 69 -5.04 -5.62 -21.28
C ILE A 69 -4.75 -4.62 -22.40
N LEU A 70 -3.71 -3.78 -22.21
CA LEU A 70 -3.22 -2.82 -23.18
C LEU A 70 -1.81 -3.22 -23.60
N VAL A 71 -1.59 -3.40 -24.88
CA VAL A 71 -0.35 -3.95 -25.45
C VAL A 71 0.22 -3.00 -26.50
N PRO A 72 1.49 -2.58 -26.41
CA PRO A 72 2.16 -1.82 -27.46
C PRO A 72 1.99 -2.46 -28.83
N GLY A 73 1.57 -1.69 -29.83
CA GLY A 73 1.23 -2.19 -31.17
C GLY A 73 2.34 -2.97 -31.84
N ALA A 74 3.60 -2.63 -31.56
CA ALA A 74 4.77 -3.31 -32.12
C ALA A 74 4.91 -4.79 -31.69
N TYR A 75 4.24 -5.22 -30.61
CA TYR A 75 4.31 -6.61 -30.15
C TYR A 75 3.38 -7.56 -30.91
N PHE A 76 2.54 -7.03 -31.80
CA PHE A 76 1.58 -7.83 -32.54
C PHE A 76 1.73 -7.69 -34.05
N LYS A 77 1.38 -8.77 -34.75
CA LYS A 77 1.01 -8.78 -36.16
C LYS A 77 -0.48 -9.00 -36.25
N CYS A 78 -1.20 -8.00 -36.75
CA CYS A 78 -2.66 -8.03 -36.75
C CYS A 78 -3.23 -7.86 -38.17
N THR A 79 -4.42 -8.45 -38.37
CA THR A 79 -5.23 -8.29 -39.56
C THR A 79 -6.62 -7.84 -39.15
N GLY A 80 -7.10 -6.73 -39.69
CA GLY A 80 -8.44 -6.22 -39.38
C GLY A 80 -9.54 -7.17 -39.87
N SER A 81 -10.52 -7.40 -38.99
CA SER A 81 -11.67 -8.29 -39.31
C SER A 81 -12.74 -7.64 -40.21
N GLY A 82 -12.66 -6.32 -40.43
CA GLY A 82 -13.69 -5.53 -41.10
C GLY A 82 -14.90 -5.18 -40.22
N SER A 83 -14.95 -5.67 -38.98
CA SER A 83 -16.00 -5.41 -37.98
C SER A 83 -15.52 -4.49 -36.82
N GLY A 84 -14.38 -3.83 -36.99
CA GLY A 84 -13.80 -2.97 -35.95
C GLY A 84 -12.85 -3.70 -34.97
N THR A 85 -12.74 -5.03 -35.07
CA THR A 85 -11.80 -5.83 -34.30
C THR A 85 -10.61 -6.28 -35.15
N TRP A 86 -9.56 -6.74 -34.47
CA TRP A 86 -8.34 -7.23 -35.08
C TRP A 86 -8.04 -8.65 -34.61
N SER A 87 -7.63 -9.48 -35.56
CA SER A 87 -7.07 -10.80 -35.29
C SER A 87 -5.56 -10.66 -35.23
N CYS A 88 -4.98 -10.91 -34.06
CA CYS A 88 -3.58 -10.66 -33.78
C CYS A 88 -2.82 -11.94 -33.43
N SER A 89 -1.54 -11.94 -33.72
CA SER A 89 -0.58 -12.92 -33.22
C SER A 89 0.66 -12.19 -32.67
N VAL A 90 1.31 -12.76 -31.67
CA VAL A 90 2.53 -12.17 -31.12
C VAL A 90 3.62 -12.12 -32.20
N ASP A 91 4.24 -10.95 -32.40
CA ASP A 91 5.43 -10.81 -33.22
C ASP A 91 6.68 -11.07 -32.36
N PRO A 92 7.37 -12.20 -32.54
CA PRO A 92 8.56 -12.50 -31.74
C PRO A 92 9.73 -11.53 -31.96
N ASN A 93 9.66 -10.72 -33.05
CA ASN A 93 10.67 -9.68 -33.34
C ASN A 93 10.16 -8.27 -33.01
N GLY A 94 8.94 -8.14 -32.50
CA GLY A 94 8.36 -6.86 -32.13
C GLY A 94 9.09 -6.24 -30.93
N THR A 95 9.39 -4.95 -31.03
CA THR A 95 10.08 -4.20 -29.97
C THR A 95 9.36 -2.87 -29.71
N ALA A 96 9.26 -2.49 -28.43
CA ALA A 96 8.77 -1.20 -27.97
C ALA A 96 9.60 -0.76 -26.75
N GLY A 97 9.99 0.51 -26.69
CA GLY A 97 10.94 0.97 -25.69
C GLY A 97 12.22 0.11 -25.69
N ASP A 98 12.61 -0.37 -24.52
CA ASP A 98 13.80 -1.22 -24.35
C ASP A 98 13.51 -2.73 -24.41
N PHE A 99 12.26 -3.13 -24.75
CA PHE A 99 11.79 -4.50 -24.59
C PHE A 99 11.35 -5.15 -25.90
N THR A 100 11.39 -6.48 -25.91
CA THR A 100 10.76 -7.31 -26.93
C THR A 100 9.39 -7.81 -26.45
N ALA A 101 8.57 -8.34 -27.35
CA ALA A 101 7.31 -8.98 -26.99
C ALA A 101 7.45 -10.08 -25.91
N ALA A 102 8.62 -10.73 -25.79
CA ALA A 102 8.86 -11.76 -24.78
C ALA A 102 9.43 -11.25 -23.47
N THR A 103 10.05 -10.06 -23.45
CA THR A 103 10.74 -9.52 -22.26
C THR A 103 10.00 -8.37 -21.62
N ALA A 104 8.92 -7.87 -22.23
CA ALA A 104 8.15 -6.74 -21.74
C ALA A 104 7.61 -6.99 -20.33
N PRO A 105 7.89 -6.11 -19.35
CA PRO A 105 7.30 -6.22 -18.03
C PRO A 105 5.80 -5.94 -18.09
N ILE A 106 5.07 -6.56 -17.17
CA ILE A 106 3.62 -6.35 -16.99
C ILE A 106 3.44 -5.51 -15.74
N VAL A 107 2.70 -4.42 -15.85
CA VAL A 107 2.40 -3.52 -14.73
C VAL A 107 0.91 -3.54 -14.42
N VAL A 108 0.58 -3.67 -13.13
CA VAL A 108 -0.78 -3.80 -12.62
C VAL A 108 -1.02 -2.70 -11.58
N PRO A 109 -1.78 -1.66 -11.93
CA PRO A 109 -2.15 -0.63 -10.96
C PRO A 109 -3.10 -1.20 -9.92
N VAL A 110 -2.98 -0.73 -8.69
CA VAL A 110 -3.89 -0.98 -7.58
C VAL A 110 -4.45 0.35 -7.12
N ASN A 111 -5.55 0.78 -7.75
CA ASN A 111 -6.18 2.06 -7.46
C ASN A 111 -7.41 1.89 -6.58
N THR A 112 -7.19 1.63 -5.30
CA THR A 112 -8.23 1.31 -4.30
C THR A 112 -8.13 2.24 -3.08
N PRO A 113 -8.33 3.57 -3.25
CA PRO A 113 -8.23 4.51 -2.14
C PRO A 113 -9.19 4.13 -1.01
N GLY A 114 -8.69 4.11 0.25
CA GLY A 114 -9.46 3.64 1.40
C GLY A 114 -10.01 2.21 1.23
N TYR A 115 -9.32 1.37 0.48
CA TYR A 115 -9.72 -0.01 0.13
C TYR A 115 -11.05 -0.11 -0.65
N SER A 116 -11.44 0.95 -1.38
CA SER A 116 -12.61 0.91 -2.27
C SER A 116 -12.43 -0.11 -3.39
N ALA A 117 -13.52 -0.51 -4.03
CA ALA A 117 -13.44 -1.31 -5.23
C ALA A 117 -12.76 -0.52 -6.36
N MET A 118 -12.07 -1.24 -7.25
CA MET A 118 -11.56 -0.70 -8.51
C MET A 118 -12.41 -1.24 -9.65
N ALA A 119 -13.17 -0.35 -10.31
CA ALA A 119 -13.97 -0.73 -11.45
C ALA A 119 -13.07 -1.16 -12.63
N PRO A 120 -13.47 -2.15 -13.42
CA PRO A 120 -12.80 -2.47 -14.68
C PRO A 120 -12.98 -1.33 -15.68
N LEU A 121 -12.08 -1.22 -16.66
CA LEU A 121 -12.23 -0.24 -17.73
C LEU A 121 -13.43 -0.59 -18.62
N SER A 122 -14.37 0.35 -18.76
CA SER A 122 -15.53 0.25 -19.66
C SER A 122 -15.21 0.73 -21.09
N GLU A 123 -14.18 1.56 -21.25
CA GLU A 123 -13.70 2.11 -22.51
C GLU A 123 -12.16 2.22 -22.49
N TYR A 124 -11.57 2.57 -23.63
CA TYR A 124 -10.15 2.81 -23.72
C TYR A 124 -9.76 4.04 -22.88
N SER A 125 -8.77 3.86 -22.03
CA SER A 125 -8.11 4.95 -21.31
C SER A 125 -6.63 4.89 -21.64
N SER A 126 -6.07 5.99 -22.11
CA SER A 126 -4.67 6.06 -22.53
C SER A 126 -3.74 5.79 -21.34
N GLN A 127 -2.80 4.88 -21.58
CA GLN A 127 -1.70 4.56 -20.67
C GLN A 127 -0.35 4.71 -21.40
N ALA A 128 -0.28 5.71 -22.27
CA ALA A 128 0.89 5.97 -23.12
C ALA A 128 2.19 6.12 -22.31
N ALA A 129 2.11 6.68 -21.10
CA ALA A 129 3.28 6.76 -20.20
C ALA A 129 3.97 5.41 -19.99
N PHE A 130 3.22 4.30 -19.97
CA PHE A 130 3.74 2.95 -19.79
C PHE A 130 3.95 2.22 -21.11
N THR A 131 2.97 2.31 -22.03
CA THR A 131 3.01 1.56 -23.28
C THR A 131 4.07 2.07 -24.26
N ASP A 132 4.38 3.38 -24.28
CA ASP A 132 5.46 3.96 -25.06
C ASP A 132 6.84 3.47 -24.58
N GLU A 133 6.96 3.18 -23.28
CA GLU A 133 8.17 2.61 -22.68
C GLU A 133 8.27 1.08 -22.86
N GLY A 134 7.28 0.48 -23.55
CA GLY A 134 7.25 -0.93 -23.89
C GLY A 134 6.63 -1.84 -22.84
N PHE A 135 5.96 -1.29 -21.83
CA PHE A 135 5.29 -2.07 -20.80
C PHE A 135 3.93 -2.55 -21.28
N ILE A 136 3.51 -3.70 -20.82
CA ILE A 136 2.13 -4.16 -20.94
C ILE A 136 1.38 -3.70 -19.70
N TYR A 137 0.30 -2.98 -19.92
CA TYR A 137 -0.53 -2.46 -18.84
C TYR A 137 -1.78 -3.30 -18.67
N VAL A 138 -1.99 -3.79 -17.45
CA VAL A 138 -3.16 -4.61 -17.13
C VAL A 138 -3.96 -3.94 -16.03
N HIS A 139 -5.15 -3.47 -16.37
CA HIS A 139 -6.10 -2.93 -15.41
C HIS A 139 -7.03 -4.04 -14.95
N ALA A 140 -6.81 -4.58 -13.77
CA ALA A 140 -7.65 -5.61 -13.18
C ALA A 140 -8.67 -4.97 -12.23
N GLY A 141 -9.95 -4.95 -12.58
CA GLY A 141 -11.00 -4.60 -11.66
C GLY A 141 -10.96 -5.52 -10.44
N CYS A 142 -11.31 -5.02 -9.27
CA CYS A 142 -11.35 -5.83 -8.05
C CYS A 142 -12.39 -5.30 -7.07
N ARG A 143 -12.95 -6.20 -6.27
CA ARG A 143 -13.87 -5.87 -5.18
C ARG A 143 -13.17 -5.04 -4.09
N GLY A 144 -13.93 -4.22 -3.38
CA GLY A 144 -13.39 -3.36 -2.33
C GLY A 144 -13.89 -3.76 -0.93
N ARG A 145 -13.64 -2.86 0.03
CA ARG A 145 -13.96 -3.05 1.46
C ARG A 145 -15.41 -3.46 1.72
N ASN A 146 -16.38 -3.05 0.89
CA ASN A 146 -17.78 -3.43 1.05
C ASN A 146 -18.02 -4.93 0.90
N HIS A 147 -17.09 -5.67 0.31
CA HIS A 147 -17.12 -7.13 0.20
C HIS A 147 -16.31 -7.83 1.30
N GLY A 148 -15.71 -7.07 2.20
CA GLY A 148 -14.85 -7.56 3.29
C GLY A 148 -13.48 -8.06 2.83
N ALA A 149 -12.48 -7.93 3.71
CA ALA A 149 -11.19 -8.57 3.49
C ALA A 149 -11.37 -10.11 3.47
N PRO A 150 -10.69 -10.84 2.57
CA PRO A 150 -9.60 -10.40 1.70
C PRO A 150 -10.01 -10.18 0.23
N ALA A 151 -11.27 -9.87 -0.07
CA ALA A 151 -11.84 -9.90 -1.42
C ALA A 151 -10.97 -9.19 -2.48
N GLY A 152 -10.58 -7.93 -2.27
CA GLY A 152 -9.82 -7.16 -3.26
C GLY A 152 -8.46 -7.78 -3.61
N VAL A 153 -7.71 -8.24 -2.61
CA VAL A 153 -6.41 -8.91 -2.86
C VAL A 153 -6.61 -10.28 -3.50
N THR A 154 -7.67 -11.01 -3.15
CA THR A 154 -8.03 -12.28 -3.81
C THR A 154 -8.26 -12.08 -5.31
N ASP A 155 -8.98 -11.02 -5.68
CA ASP A 155 -9.27 -10.69 -7.08
C ASP A 155 -8.00 -10.35 -7.85
N LEU A 156 -7.13 -9.52 -7.28
CA LEU A 156 -5.83 -9.18 -7.88
C LEU A 156 -4.93 -10.42 -8.07
N LYS A 157 -4.92 -11.33 -7.09
CA LYS A 157 -4.22 -12.62 -7.20
C LYS A 157 -4.81 -13.49 -8.33
N ALA A 158 -6.13 -13.57 -8.43
CA ALA A 158 -6.80 -14.29 -9.50
C ALA A 158 -6.45 -13.71 -10.88
N ALA A 159 -6.38 -12.38 -11.02
CA ALA A 159 -5.94 -11.71 -12.24
C ALA A 159 -4.49 -12.08 -12.60
N VAL A 160 -3.56 -12.09 -11.65
CA VAL A 160 -2.16 -12.53 -11.87
C VAL A 160 -2.10 -13.98 -12.32
N ARG A 161 -2.86 -14.88 -11.68
CA ARG A 161 -2.96 -16.29 -12.09
C ARG A 161 -3.49 -16.43 -13.52
N TYR A 162 -4.50 -15.65 -13.90
CA TYR A 162 -5.04 -15.63 -15.24
C TYR A 162 -4.01 -15.17 -16.29
N LEU A 163 -3.23 -14.13 -15.99
CA LEU A 163 -2.14 -13.67 -16.87
C LEU A 163 -1.12 -14.79 -17.13
N ARG A 164 -0.71 -15.52 -16.11
CA ARG A 164 0.18 -16.67 -16.27
C ARG A 164 -0.44 -17.83 -17.05
N TYR A 165 -1.72 -18.07 -16.84
CA TYR A 165 -2.46 -19.08 -17.61
C TYR A 165 -2.49 -18.76 -19.11
N THR A 166 -2.55 -17.48 -19.48
CA THR A 166 -2.64 -17.03 -20.88
C THR A 166 -1.28 -16.65 -21.49
N ALA A 167 -0.18 -16.86 -20.78
CA ALA A 167 1.16 -16.44 -21.19
C ALA A 167 1.62 -16.99 -22.55
N ASP A 168 1.11 -18.12 -22.99
CA ASP A 168 1.47 -18.75 -24.27
C ASP A 168 0.79 -18.07 -25.49
N VAL A 169 -0.22 -17.23 -25.28
CA VAL A 169 -0.92 -16.49 -26.34
C VAL A 169 -0.68 -14.99 -26.30
N LEU A 170 -0.23 -14.46 -25.16
CA LEU A 170 0.03 -13.03 -24.97
C LEU A 170 1.53 -12.69 -25.06
N PRO A 171 1.90 -11.47 -25.50
CA PRO A 171 3.22 -10.94 -25.26
C PRO A 171 3.37 -10.62 -23.75
N GLY A 172 4.61 -10.46 -23.32
CA GLY A 172 4.97 -10.09 -21.96
C GLY A 172 5.68 -11.20 -21.19
N ASN A 173 6.45 -10.79 -20.22
CA ASN A 173 7.12 -11.69 -19.28
C ASN A 173 6.29 -11.79 -18.01
N THR A 174 5.54 -12.89 -17.84
CA THR A 174 4.71 -13.13 -16.65
C THR A 174 5.51 -13.40 -15.37
N GLU A 175 6.84 -13.56 -15.48
CA GLU A 175 7.74 -13.55 -14.31
C GLU A 175 8.16 -12.13 -13.91
N ALA A 176 7.89 -11.12 -14.75
CA ALA A 176 8.18 -9.71 -14.50
C ALA A 176 6.89 -8.90 -14.31
N ILE A 177 6.04 -9.33 -13.38
CA ILE A 177 4.81 -8.62 -12.98
C ILE A 177 5.13 -7.70 -11.82
N PHE A 178 4.71 -6.45 -11.93
CA PHE A 178 4.86 -5.42 -10.91
C PHE A 178 3.50 -4.83 -10.54
N THR A 179 3.23 -4.72 -9.25
CA THR A 179 2.07 -3.99 -8.73
C THR A 179 2.49 -2.61 -8.23
N PHE A 180 1.59 -1.64 -8.30
CA PHE A 180 1.83 -0.30 -7.79
C PHE A 180 0.54 0.37 -7.33
N GLY A 181 0.60 1.09 -6.22
CA GLY A 181 -0.59 1.75 -5.66
C GLY A 181 -0.25 2.75 -4.57
N MET A 182 -1.26 3.53 -4.18
CA MET A 182 -1.15 4.53 -3.12
C MET A 182 -2.24 4.33 -2.07
N SER A 183 -1.97 4.66 -0.79
CA SER A 183 -2.93 4.59 0.31
C SER A 183 -3.44 3.15 0.52
N GLY A 184 -4.75 2.91 0.50
CA GLY A 184 -5.32 1.57 0.49
C GLY A 184 -4.81 0.72 -0.69
N GLY A 185 -4.61 1.35 -1.88
CA GLY A 185 -3.99 0.69 -3.03
C GLY A 185 -2.50 0.38 -2.80
N GLY A 186 -1.79 1.25 -2.08
CA GLY A 186 -0.42 1.00 -1.63
C GLY A 186 -0.34 -0.18 -0.68
N ALA A 187 -1.29 -0.29 0.26
CA ALA A 187 -1.43 -1.43 1.15
C ALA A 187 -1.71 -2.73 0.40
N GLN A 188 -2.65 -2.71 -0.55
CA GLN A 188 -2.94 -3.90 -1.35
C GLN A 188 -1.80 -4.26 -2.30
N SER A 189 -1.04 -3.28 -2.83
CA SER A 189 0.21 -3.55 -3.55
C SER A 189 1.25 -4.21 -2.64
N ALA A 190 1.38 -3.74 -1.39
CA ALA A 190 2.25 -4.38 -0.40
C ALA A 190 1.80 -5.82 -0.08
N LEU A 191 0.50 -6.06 0.02
CA LEU A 191 -0.05 -7.40 0.21
C LEU A 191 0.22 -8.30 -1.00
N MET A 192 0.01 -7.82 -2.22
CA MET A 192 0.38 -8.57 -3.43
C MET A 192 1.86 -8.95 -3.42
N GLY A 193 2.72 -8.03 -2.97
CA GLY A 193 4.15 -8.28 -2.82
C GLY A 193 4.49 -9.27 -1.70
N ALA A 194 3.81 -9.23 -0.56
CA ALA A 194 4.17 -10.03 0.61
C ALA A 194 3.55 -11.43 0.63
N THR A 195 2.40 -11.62 -0.02
CA THR A 195 1.55 -12.81 0.17
C THR A 195 1.51 -13.75 -1.03
N GLY A 196 2.48 -13.66 -1.96
CA GLY A 196 2.52 -14.54 -3.13
C GLY A 196 2.41 -16.01 -2.71
N ASP A 197 1.53 -16.76 -3.38
CA ASP A 197 1.31 -18.19 -3.17
C ASP A 197 0.93 -18.61 -1.72
N SER A 198 0.44 -17.67 -0.90
CA SER A 198 0.01 -17.99 0.46
C SER A 198 -1.23 -18.88 0.48
N ASP A 199 -1.16 -19.98 1.20
CA ASP A 199 -2.28 -20.92 1.39
C ASP A 199 -3.49 -20.29 2.07
N LEU A 200 -3.32 -19.21 2.83
CA LEU A 200 -4.44 -18.51 3.46
C LEU A 200 -5.45 -17.98 2.44
N TYR A 201 -5.01 -17.64 1.22
CA TYR A 201 -5.87 -17.17 0.14
C TYR A 201 -6.52 -18.30 -0.66
N THR A 202 -6.06 -19.54 -0.54
CA THR A 202 -6.57 -20.67 -1.33
C THR A 202 -8.08 -20.84 -1.26
N PRO A 203 -8.75 -20.84 -0.09
CA PRO A 203 -10.20 -21.01 -0.02
C PRO A 203 -10.98 -19.89 -0.74
N TYR A 204 -10.47 -18.67 -0.70
CA TYR A 204 -11.10 -17.52 -1.35
C TYR A 204 -10.89 -17.54 -2.87
N LEU A 205 -9.70 -17.94 -3.33
CA LEU A 205 -9.40 -18.12 -4.75
C LEU A 205 -10.22 -19.27 -5.36
N GLU A 206 -10.40 -20.35 -4.62
CA GLU A 206 -11.27 -21.48 -5.03
C GLU A 206 -12.75 -21.05 -5.10
N ALA A 207 -13.21 -20.24 -4.14
CA ALA A 207 -14.59 -19.78 -4.09
C ALA A 207 -15.00 -18.97 -5.31
N ILE A 208 -14.09 -18.18 -5.91
CA ILE A 208 -14.34 -17.43 -7.16
C ILE A 208 -13.92 -18.19 -8.42
N GLY A 209 -13.42 -19.43 -8.30
CA GLY A 209 -12.97 -20.20 -9.44
C GLY A 209 -11.75 -19.58 -10.15
N ALA A 210 -10.79 -19.08 -9.39
CA ALA A 210 -9.50 -18.61 -9.92
C ALA A 210 -8.70 -19.78 -10.50
N VAL A 211 -7.84 -19.49 -11.48
CA VAL A 211 -6.97 -20.51 -12.10
C VAL A 211 -6.13 -21.19 -11.02
N GLN A 212 -6.15 -22.52 -10.96
CA GLN A 212 -5.38 -23.32 -10.03
C GLN A 212 -4.08 -23.84 -10.65
N GLY A 213 -3.10 -24.17 -9.82
CA GLY A 213 -1.82 -24.75 -10.26
C GLY A 213 -0.85 -23.74 -10.88
N VAL A 214 -1.10 -22.44 -10.73
CA VAL A 214 -0.21 -21.35 -11.14
C VAL A 214 0.02 -20.39 -9.98
N SER A 215 1.20 -19.79 -9.94
CA SER A 215 1.58 -18.81 -8.91
C SER A 215 0.87 -17.48 -9.07
N ASP A 216 0.62 -16.78 -7.96
CA ASP A 216 0.21 -15.36 -7.93
C ASP A 216 1.28 -14.42 -7.38
N ALA A 217 2.49 -14.93 -7.10
CA ALA A 217 3.61 -14.11 -6.66
C ALA A 217 4.01 -13.08 -7.74
N VAL A 218 4.34 -11.86 -7.34
CA VAL A 218 4.80 -10.80 -8.25
C VAL A 218 6.30 -10.56 -8.07
N LEU A 219 6.97 -10.02 -9.09
CA LEU A 219 8.39 -9.73 -9.03
C LEU A 219 8.70 -8.52 -8.17
N GLY A 220 7.86 -7.50 -8.24
CA GLY A 220 8.07 -6.28 -7.47
C GLY A 220 6.79 -5.57 -7.08
N ALA A 221 6.85 -4.83 -5.97
CA ALA A 221 5.76 -4.03 -5.44
C ALA A 221 6.21 -2.59 -5.19
N MET A 222 5.46 -1.62 -5.74
CA MET A 222 5.61 -0.21 -5.46
C MET A 222 4.47 0.28 -4.58
N CYS A 223 4.81 0.91 -3.45
CA CYS A 223 3.86 1.35 -2.44
C CYS A 223 4.08 2.81 -2.09
N TRP A 224 3.13 3.68 -2.45
CA TRP A 224 3.10 5.06 -1.96
C TRP A 224 2.19 5.17 -0.75
N CYS A 225 2.68 5.72 0.36
CA CYS A 225 1.95 5.92 1.60
C CYS A 225 1.05 4.71 1.95
N PRO A 226 1.57 3.47 2.00
CA PRO A 226 0.75 2.29 2.24
C PRO A 226 0.12 2.33 3.64
N ILE A 227 -1.19 2.22 3.71
CA ILE A 227 -1.92 2.06 4.97
C ILE A 227 -2.04 0.55 5.24
N THR A 228 -1.06 0.00 5.91
CA THR A 228 -0.89 -1.45 6.11
C THR A 228 -0.54 -1.80 7.55
N ASN A 229 -0.31 -3.08 7.85
CA ASN A 229 -0.03 -3.59 9.20
C ASN A 229 -1.12 -3.22 10.20
N LEU A 230 -2.39 -3.47 9.80
CA LEU A 230 -3.56 -3.06 10.55
C LEU A 230 -3.74 -3.81 11.89
N ASP A 231 -2.96 -4.86 12.11
CA ASP A 231 -2.83 -5.60 13.38
C ASP A 231 -2.21 -4.76 14.50
N SER A 232 -1.39 -3.78 14.13
CA SER A 232 -0.61 -2.94 15.06
C SER A 232 -0.68 -1.44 14.74
N ALA A 233 -1.45 -1.06 13.72
CA ALA A 233 -1.50 0.33 13.24
C ALA A 233 -2.11 1.30 14.27
N ASP A 234 -3.10 0.87 15.03
CA ASP A 234 -3.71 1.66 16.10
C ASP A 234 -2.72 1.94 17.23
N GLN A 235 -2.00 0.91 17.66
CA GLN A 235 -0.96 1.01 18.69
C GLN A 235 0.21 1.91 18.23
N ALA A 236 0.62 1.76 16.97
CA ALA A 236 1.66 2.59 16.34
C ALA A 236 1.25 4.07 16.28
N TYR A 237 -0.03 4.32 15.97
CA TYR A 237 -0.59 5.67 15.91
C TYR A 237 -0.54 6.35 17.28
N GLU A 238 -0.97 5.65 18.33
CA GLU A 238 -0.94 6.20 19.70
C GLU A 238 0.48 6.37 20.22
N TRP A 239 1.39 5.43 19.97
CA TRP A 239 2.79 5.57 20.38
C TRP A 239 3.46 6.81 19.77
N MET A 240 3.21 7.08 18.48
CA MET A 240 3.85 8.17 17.79
C MET A 240 3.12 9.51 17.97
N MET A 241 1.80 9.53 17.81
CA MET A 241 1.01 10.75 17.70
C MET A 241 0.09 11.00 18.92
N GLY A 242 -0.09 10.03 19.80
CA GLY A 242 -0.94 10.16 20.99
C GLY A 242 -0.60 11.37 21.87
N VAL A 243 0.68 11.73 21.97
CA VAL A 243 1.17 12.92 22.70
C VAL A 243 0.59 14.25 22.19
N THR A 244 -0.02 14.27 21.01
CA THR A 244 -0.67 15.47 20.43
C THR A 244 -2.18 15.51 20.67
N ARG A 245 -2.75 14.46 21.24
CA ARG A 245 -4.16 14.43 21.59
C ARG A 245 -4.48 15.42 22.71
N SER A 246 -5.70 15.96 22.69
CA SER A 246 -6.19 16.88 23.71
C SER A 246 -7.69 16.67 23.91
N GLY A 247 -8.17 16.95 25.11
CA GLY A 247 -9.59 16.87 25.44
C GLY A 247 -10.13 15.45 25.65
N LEU A 248 -9.24 14.45 25.76
CA LEU A 248 -9.61 13.08 26.11
C LEU A 248 -10.08 12.97 27.56
N SER A 249 -11.03 12.08 27.83
CA SER A 249 -11.40 11.65 29.18
C SER A 249 -10.27 10.84 29.83
N ASP A 250 -10.40 10.56 31.13
CA ASP A 250 -9.43 9.73 31.84
C ASP A 250 -9.38 8.30 31.27
N GLU A 251 -10.52 7.74 30.85
CA GLU A 251 -10.60 6.43 30.20
C GLU A 251 -9.90 6.45 28.84
N GLU A 252 -10.20 7.44 28.00
CA GLU A 252 -9.58 7.55 26.67
C GLU A 252 -8.07 7.78 26.76
N ASN A 253 -7.59 8.55 27.74
CA ASN A 253 -6.15 8.67 28.02
C ASN A 253 -5.54 7.32 28.40
N ALA A 254 -6.22 6.54 29.26
CA ALA A 254 -5.74 5.22 29.65
C ALA A 254 -5.70 4.24 28.48
N ILE A 255 -6.66 4.30 27.55
CA ILE A 255 -6.65 3.51 26.32
C ILE A 255 -5.46 3.90 25.45
N SER A 256 -5.27 5.18 25.17
CA SER A 256 -4.16 5.70 24.36
C SER A 256 -2.79 5.28 24.94
N ASP A 257 -2.60 5.44 26.25
CA ASP A 257 -1.35 5.08 26.93
C ASP A 257 -1.08 3.57 26.88
N GLN A 258 -2.11 2.73 27.05
CA GLN A 258 -1.95 1.27 26.96
C GLN A 258 -1.70 0.81 25.51
N MET A 259 -2.29 1.45 24.51
CA MET A 259 -1.99 1.18 23.11
C MET A 259 -0.55 1.54 22.76
N ALA A 260 -0.06 2.71 23.21
CA ALA A 260 1.34 3.09 23.04
C ALA A 260 2.32 2.11 23.71
N ALA A 261 1.98 1.59 24.90
CA ALA A 261 2.76 0.56 25.58
C ALA A 261 2.69 -0.80 24.86
N ALA A 262 1.54 -1.15 24.30
CA ALA A 262 1.36 -2.36 23.50
C ALA A 262 2.23 -2.31 22.22
N PHE A 263 2.33 -1.14 21.56
CA PHE A 263 3.23 -0.96 20.43
C PHE A 263 4.70 -1.23 20.82
N ALA A 264 5.15 -0.73 21.98
CA ALA A 264 6.51 -1.03 22.44
C ALA A 264 6.72 -2.53 22.67
N SER A 265 5.72 -3.22 23.19
CA SER A 265 5.77 -4.69 23.36
C SER A 265 5.82 -5.40 22.01
N TYR A 266 5.06 -4.92 21.02
CA TYR A 266 5.09 -5.41 19.64
C TYR A 266 6.49 -5.25 19.02
N ILE A 267 7.06 -4.05 19.00
CA ILE A 267 8.40 -3.79 18.47
C ILE A 267 9.46 -4.68 19.12
N ASN A 268 9.41 -4.81 20.45
CA ASN A 268 10.39 -5.62 21.19
C ASN A 268 10.26 -7.13 20.91
N ARG A 269 9.07 -7.60 20.54
CA ARG A 269 8.82 -8.99 20.12
C ARG A 269 9.17 -9.20 18.64
N ALA A 270 8.89 -8.24 17.77
CA ALA A 270 9.10 -8.33 16.33
C ALA A 270 10.57 -8.57 15.94
N GLY A 271 11.51 -8.07 16.75
CA GLY A 271 12.94 -8.34 16.57
C GLY A 271 13.55 -7.61 15.38
N PHE A 272 13.02 -6.45 15.00
CA PHE A 272 13.58 -5.61 13.94
C PHE A 272 15.06 -5.32 14.17
N ARG A 273 15.84 -5.23 13.10
CA ARG A 273 17.28 -4.96 13.13
C ARG A 273 17.63 -3.80 12.22
N ASP A 274 18.66 -3.08 12.60
CA ASP A 274 19.30 -2.10 11.71
C ASP A 274 20.20 -2.80 10.66
N LYS A 275 20.80 -2.01 9.77
CA LYS A 275 21.70 -2.52 8.72
C LYS A 275 23.00 -3.16 9.25
N GLU A 276 23.35 -2.86 10.47
CA GLU A 276 24.49 -3.46 11.21
C GLU A 276 24.10 -4.78 11.90
N GLY A 277 22.80 -5.15 11.88
CA GLY A 277 22.26 -6.35 12.50
C GLY A 277 21.92 -6.21 13.99
N ASN A 278 21.97 -5.00 14.55
CA ASN A 278 21.59 -4.76 15.94
C ASN A 278 20.07 -4.79 16.10
N VAL A 279 19.59 -5.46 17.14
CA VAL A 279 18.15 -5.50 17.44
C VAL A 279 17.69 -4.12 17.90
N LEU A 280 16.59 -3.67 17.33
CA LEU A 280 15.94 -2.40 17.66
C LEU A 280 14.88 -2.64 18.74
N THR A 281 14.96 -1.84 19.82
CA THR A 281 14.06 -1.96 20.98
C THR A 281 13.53 -0.60 21.41
N LEU A 282 12.33 -0.62 22.00
CA LEU A 282 11.75 0.50 22.73
C LEU A 282 11.92 0.28 24.24
N GLU A 283 12.27 1.35 24.94
CA GLU A 283 12.55 1.35 26.37
C GLU A 283 11.68 2.37 27.11
N PRO A 284 11.33 2.13 28.39
CA PRO A 284 10.64 3.11 29.22
C PRO A 284 11.36 4.44 29.27
N SER A 285 10.62 5.53 29.26
CA SER A 285 11.15 6.91 29.28
C SER A 285 10.40 7.78 30.28
N ALA A 286 11.08 8.77 30.82
CA ALA A 286 10.44 9.82 31.59
C ALA A 286 9.75 10.89 30.72
N GLU A 287 10.02 10.90 29.41
CA GLU A 287 9.54 11.91 28.45
C GLU A 287 8.27 11.50 27.73
N GLY A 288 7.75 10.28 28.00
CA GLY A 288 6.55 9.75 27.40
C GLY A 288 6.53 8.22 27.36
N ILE A 289 5.48 7.64 26.83
CA ILE A 289 5.30 6.19 26.81
C ILE A 289 6.32 5.56 25.86
N TYR A 290 7.34 4.90 26.40
CA TYR A 290 8.41 4.20 25.65
C TYR A 290 9.13 5.09 24.61
N GLN A 291 9.40 6.36 24.94
CA GLN A 291 10.08 7.31 24.06
C GLN A 291 11.62 7.24 24.24
N ALA A 292 12.18 6.03 24.28
CA ALA A 292 13.61 5.74 24.39
C ALA A 292 13.94 4.39 23.73
N GLY A 293 15.24 4.08 23.64
CA GLY A 293 15.74 2.84 23.08
C GLY A 293 16.27 2.97 21.65
N SER A 294 16.81 1.87 21.11
CA SER A 294 17.45 1.88 19.78
C SER A 294 16.46 2.07 18.64
N TYR A 295 15.23 1.55 18.73
CA TYR A 295 14.18 1.81 17.75
C TYR A 295 13.78 3.29 17.71
N TYR A 296 13.60 3.93 18.89
CA TYR A 296 13.34 5.36 18.97
C TYR A 296 14.45 6.17 18.28
N GLY A 297 15.71 5.84 18.57
CA GLY A 297 16.86 6.47 17.91
C GLY A 297 16.88 6.24 16.39
N TYR A 298 16.44 5.07 15.93
CA TYR A 298 16.31 4.77 14.50
C TYR A 298 15.25 5.64 13.83
N MET A 299 14.08 5.80 14.46
CA MET A 299 13.02 6.70 13.97
C MET A 299 13.47 8.16 13.88
N ILE A 300 14.23 8.65 14.89
CA ILE A 300 14.86 9.99 14.84
C ILE A 300 15.73 10.11 13.58
N LYS A 301 16.59 9.13 13.30
CA LYS A 301 17.46 9.16 12.11
C LYS A 301 16.68 9.11 10.79
N VAL A 302 15.52 8.45 10.75
CA VAL A 302 14.64 8.49 9.57
C VAL A 302 14.13 9.91 9.34
N ILE A 303 13.71 10.61 10.39
CA ILE A 303 13.22 12.00 10.32
C ILE A 303 14.37 12.94 9.89
N GLU A 304 15.54 12.81 10.52
CA GLU A 304 16.75 13.59 10.18
C GLU A 304 17.11 13.43 8.70
N ARG A 305 17.19 12.20 8.22
CA ARG A 305 17.52 11.89 6.81
C ARG A 305 16.52 12.49 5.84
N SER A 306 15.23 12.48 6.17
CA SER A 306 14.20 13.08 5.34
C SER A 306 14.40 14.58 5.17
N LEU A 307 14.67 15.28 6.28
CA LEU A 307 14.92 16.72 6.26
C LEU A 307 16.26 17.09 5.62
N ASP A 308 17.32 16.32 5.89
CA ASP A 308 18.63 16.50 5.24
C ASP A 308 18.53 16.40 3.72
N ASN A 309 17.79 15.39 3.22
CA ASN A 309 17.52 15.22 1.81
C ASN A 309 16.77 16.41 1.22
N PHE A 310 15.73 16.88 1.91
CA PHE A 310 14.98 18.06 1.48
C PHE A 310 15.87 19.31 1.41
N LEU A 311 16.63 19.59 2.45
CA LEU A 311 17.53 20.76 2.49
C LEU A 311 18.64 20.69 1.44
N LYS A 312 19.07 19.48 1.07
CA LYS A 312 20.04 19.26 0.01
C LYS A 312 19.48 19.48 -1.38
N ASP A 313 18.29 18.96 -1.64
CA ASP A 313 17.65 18.95 -2.96
C ASP A 313 16.92 20.27 -3.28
N THR A 314 16.55 21.04 -2.24
CA THR A 314 15.77 22.27 -2.40
C THR A 314 16.67 23.49 -2.56
N PRO A 315 16.52 24.25 -3.67
CA PRO A 315 17.18 25.53 -3.81
C PRO A 315 16.55 26.57 -2.87
N PHE A 316 17.41 27.42 -2.29
CA PHE A 316 16.98 28.59 -1.52
C PHE A 316 17.28 29.86 -2.31
N PRO A 317 16.42 30.91 -2.29
CA PRO A 317 15.21 31.00 -1.46
C PRO A 317 14.12 30.00 -1.84
N TYR A 318 13.46 29.42 -0.82
CA TYR A 318 12.36 28.49 -0.94
C TYR A 318 11.05 29.16 -0.55
N GLU A 319 10.02 29.00 -1.37
CA GLU A 319 8.70 29.59 -1.15
C GLU A 319 7.68 28.48 -0.87
N VAL A 320 6.92 28.62 0.23
CA VAL A 320 5.77 27.80 0.56
C VAL A 320 4.52 28.64 0.39
N THR A 321 3.63 28.25 -0.51
CA THR A 321 2.37 28.95 -0.78
C THR A 321 1.22 28.32 0.01
N ALA A 322 0.18 29.08 0.32
CA ALA A 322 -1.00 28.63 1.07
C ALA A 322 -1.74 27.44 0.39
N SER A 323 -1.62 27.30 -0.93
CA SER A 323 -2.18 26.16 -1.66
C SER A 323 -1.43 24.84 -1.46
N GLN A 324 -0.21 24.90 -0.95
CA GLN A 324 0.61 23.74 -0.62
C GLN A 324 0.36 23.20 0.81
N GLY A 325 -0.43 23.92 1.60
CA GLY A 325 -0.65 23.65 3.03
C GLY A 325 -2.01 23.03 3.40
N GLY A 326 -2.78 22.50 2.48
CA GLY A 326 -4.16 22.09 2.76
C GLY A 326 -4.56 20.70 2.28
N GLY A 327 -4.08 19.67 2.93
CA GLY A 327 -4.73 18.34 2.90
C GLY A 327 -5.91 18.34 3.88
N ARG A 328 -7.05 18.90 3.53
CA ARG A 328 -8.29 18.67 4.29
C ARG A 328 -8.74 17.25 4.03
N GLY A 329 -8.89 16.46 5.11
CA GLY A 329 -9.74 15.28 5.09
C GLY A 329 -11.08 15.67 4.47
N MET A 330 -11.58 14.89 3.51
CA MET A 330 -12.85 15.18 2.85
C MET A 330 -13.98 15.16 3.87
N PRO A 331 -14.71 16.30 4.05
CA PRO A 331 -16.13 16.24 4.37
C PRO A 331 -16.86 16.04 3.05
N GLY A 332 -17.71 15.03 2.93
CA GLY A 332 -18.61 14.87 1.79
C GLY A 332 -19.41 16.17 1.55
N GLY A 333 -19.26 16.75 0.36
CA GLY A 333 -20.01 17.96 0.00
C GLY A 333 -19.67 18.44 -1.41
N GLY A 334 -20.60 18.23 -2.34
CA GLY A 334 -20.48 18.54 -3.75
C GLY A 334 -20.18 20.00 -4.06
N MET A 335 -19.33 20.22 -5.05
CA MET A 335 -19.21 21.48 -5.77
C MET A 335 -20.48 21.78 -6.57
N ARG A 336 -21.08 22.95 -6.32
CA ARG A 336 -22.00 23.59 -7.26
C ARG A 336 -21.25 24.63 -8.06
N PRO A 337 -21.45 24.72 -9.38
CA PRO A 337 -20.99 25.86 -10.15
C PRO A 337 -21.88 27.09 -9.86
N ASP A 338 -21.26 28.25 -9.79
CA ASP A 338 -21.92 29.55 -9.65
C ASP A 338 -22.86 29.80 -10.80
N GLY A 339 -24.12 30.09 -10.48
CA GLY A 339 -25.14 30.61 -11.36
C GLY A 339 -26.18 31.35 -10.54
N ASP A 340 -26.07 32.67 -10.57
CA ASP A 340 -26.95 33.63 -9.96
C ASP A 340 -28.39 33.51 -10.50
N PHE A 341 -29.39 33.29 -9.62
CA PHE A 341 -30.77 33.81 -9.81
C PHE A 341 -31.51 33.84 -8.47
N GLY A 342 -31.92 35.06 -8.11
CA GLY A 342 -32.69 35.35 -6.92
C GLY A 342 -34.13 34.84 -6.97
N GLY A 343 -34.75 34.69 -5.79
CA GLY A 343 -36.20 34.54 -5.65
C GLY A 343 -36.69 33.74 -4.45
N GLY A 344 -37.12 34.44 -3.41
CA GLY A 344 -38.29 34.16 -2.60
C GLY A 344 -38.49 32.83 -1.86
N ARG A 345 -38.40 32.87 -0.54
CA ARG A 345 -39.04 31.91 0.37
C ARG A 345 -40.55 31.95 0.28
N PRO A 346 -41.23 30.80 0.50
CA PRO A 346 -42.32 30.78 1.48
C PRO A 346 -42.18 29.67 2.54
N ASP A 347 -42.60 30.03 3.73
CA ASP A 347 -42.77 29.14 4.91
C ASP A 347 -43.83 28.08 4.68
N GLY A 348 -43.56 26.85 5.11
CA GLY A 348 -44.49 25.76 5.21
C GLY A 348 -43.97 24.67 6.17
N PRO A 349 -44.86 23.97 6.92
CA PRO A 349 -44.52 23.21 8.13
C PRO A 349 -43.83 21.88 7.83
N ARG A 350 -42.98 21.49 8.77
CA ARG A 350 -42.21 20.24 8.86
C ARG A 350 -43.13 19.02 8.99
N PRO A 351 -42.94 17.94 8.21
CA PRO A 351 -43.51 16.64 8.51
C PRO A 351 -42.57 15.81 9.38
N GLU A 352 -43.18 15.01 10.25
CA GLU A 352 -42.54 14.07 11.17
C GLU A 352 -41.92 12.85 10.45
N SER A 353 -40.91 12.32 11.12
CA SER A 353 -40.24 11.01 10.99
C SER A 353 -40.80 9.98 9.99
N GLY A 354 -40.01 9.63 9.01
CA GLY A 354 -40.18 8.46 8.16
C GLY A 354 -38.93 8.19 7.35
N ASP A 355 -38.39 7.01 7.50
CA ASP A 355 -37.42 6.28 6.74
C ASP A 355 -36.50 7.09 5.79
N PHE A 356 -35.29 7.36 6.23
CA PHE A 356 -34.21 7.76 5.34
C PHE A 356 -33.62 6.52 4.65
N PRO A 357 -33.63 6.46 3.31
CA PRO A 357 -32.73 5.57 2.61
C PRO A 357 -31.31 6.01 2.94
N GLY A 358 -30.43 5.10 3.30
CA GLY A 358 -29.03 5.35 3.51
C GLY A 358 -28.40 6.05 2.29
N PRO A 359 -27.29 6.78 2.48
CA PRO A 359 -26.65 7.49 1.38
C PRO A 359 -26.23 6.47 0.31
N GLN A 360 -26.83 6.60 -0.86
CA GLN A 360 -26.26 5.98 -2.05
C GLN A 360 -24.91 6.68 -2.29
N THR A 361 -23.82 6.00 -1.92
CA THR A 361 -22.49 6.37 -2.36
C THR A 361 -22.46 6.13 -3.87
N SER A 362 -22.60 7.20 -4.65
CA SER A 362 -22.11 7.18 -6.02
C SER A 362 -20.60 6.91 -5.90
N GLU A 363 -20.18 5.71 -6.25
CA GLU A 363 -18.78 5.37 -6.46
C GLU A 363 -18.31 6.24 -7.63
N GLY A 364 -17.72 7.41 -7.27
CA GLY A 364 -17.13 8.29 -8.25
C GLY A 364 -15.87 7.62 -8.77
N GLU A 365 -15.80 7.48 -10.09
CA GLU A 365 -14.56 7.16 -10.81
C GLU A 365 -13.48 8.14 -10.35
N GLY A 366 -12.59 7.67 -9.48
CA GLY A 366 -11.40 8.41 -9.06
C GLY A 366 -10.45 8.46 -10.25
N ASN A 367 -10.44 9.58 -10.94
CA ASN A 367 -9.54 9.81 -12.07
C ASN A 367 -8.09 9.75 -11.54
N PHE A 368 -7.33 8.74 -11.94
CA PHE A 368 -5.93 8.52 -11.53
C PHE A 368 -5.05 9.72 -11.88
N GLU A 369 -5.38 10.43 -12.97
CA GLU A 369 -4.69 11.65 -13.41
C GLU A 369 -4.86 12.83 -12.43
N ALA A 370 -5.97 12.92 -11.72
CA ALA A 370 -6.20 14.02 -10.77
C ALA A 370 -5.35 13.93 -9.49
N MET A 371 -4.71 12.78 -9.20
CA MET A 371 -3.84 12.60 -8.04
C MET A 371 -2.36 12.92 -8.33
N ASP A 372 -1.93 12.93 -9.59
CA ASP A 372 -0.54 13.25 -9.96
C ASP A 372 -0.21 14.74 -9.86
N ASP A 373 -1.22 15.62 -9.95
CA ASP A 373 -1.07 17.07 -9.89
C ASP A 373 -1.16 17.63 -8.46
N ILE A 374 -1.28 16.76 -7.45
CA ILE A 374 -1.18 17.18 -6.05
C ILE A 374 0.31 17.41 -5.74
N THR A 375 0.80 18.54 -6.21
CA THR A 375 2.04 19.17 -5.76
C THR A 375 2.22 18.96 -4.26
N ARG A 376 3.44 18.57 -3.85
CA ARG A 376 3.99 18.46 -2.50
C ARG A 376 3.14 19.21 -1.46
N ASN A 377 2.02 18.61 -1.06
CA ASN A 377 1.18 19.14 -0.01
C ASN A 377 1.90 18.87 1.31
N GLN A 378 2.24 19.94 2.00
CA GLN A 378 2.59 19.84 3.41
C GLN A 378 1.34 19.27 4.11
N GLY A 379 1.51 18.16 4.82
CA GLY A 379 0.45 17.61 5.66
C GLY A 379 -0.11 18.69 6.60
N THR A 380 -1.22 18.41 7.23
CA THR A 380 -1.81 19.28 8.26
C THR A 380 -0.81 19.43 9.40
N SER A 381 0.16 20.32 9.23
CA SER A 381 1.12 20.63 10.31
C SER A 381 0.42 21.49 11.36
N GLY A 382 0.79 21.33 12.61
CA GLY A 382 0.46 22.30 13.64
C GLY A 382 1.13 23.67 13.43
N LEU A 383 2.01 23.77 12.41
CA LEU A 383 2.72 24.97 12.01
C LEU A 383 2.20 25.48 10.67
N ASP A 384 1.96 26.79 10.58
CA ASP A 384 1.83 27.48 9.30
C ASP A 384 3.23 27.79 8.76
N LEU A 385 3.65 27.05 7.76
CA LEU A 385 4.93 27.23 7.08
C LEU A 385 4.81 28.11 5.82
N THR A 386 3.67 28.77 5.59
CA THR A 386 3.50 29.69 4.45
C THR A 386 4.51 30.84 4.54
N GLY A 387 5.29 31.07 3.48
CA GLY A 387 6.27 32.13 3.44
C GLY A 387 7.45 31.85 2.52
N THR A 388 8.37 32.83 2.48
CA THR A 388 9.61 32.72 1.70
C THR A 388 10.81 32.61 2.66
N TYR A 389 11.54 31.52 2.57
CA TYR A 389 12.73 31.23 3.35
C TYR A 389 13.97 31.52 2.50
N LYS A 390 14.79 32.49 2.92
CA LYS A 390 15.97 32.90 2.15
C LYS A 390 17.10 31.89 2.27
N THR A 391 17.20 31.26 3.44
CA THR A 391 18.26 30.29 3.78
C THR A 391 17.65 29.04 4.42
N ARG A 392 18.48 27.99 4.56
CA ARG A 392 18.12 26.78 5.31
C ARG A 392 17.84 27.07 6.76
N GLU A 393 18.63 27.96 7.35
CA GLU A 393 18.52 28.38 8.74
C GLU A 393 17.17 29.11 8.98
N ASP A 394 16.68 29.92 8.03
CA ASP A 394 15.35 30.55 8.11
C ASP A 394 14.25 29.48 8.15
N TYR A 395 14.38 28.43 7.33
CA TYR A 395 13.39 27.35 7.30
C TYR A 395 13.41 26.52 8.61
N ILE A 396 14.58 26.21 9.14
CA ILE A 396 14.73 25.52 10.44
C ILE A 396 14.16 26.38 11.58
N ALA A 397 14.39 27.69 11.55
CA ALA A 397 13.80 28.61 12.54
C ALA A 397 12.26 28.59 12.50
N ALA A 398 11.67 28.49 11.30
CA ALA A 398 10.22 28.35 11.16
C ALA A 398 9.70 27.00 11.68
N LEU A 399 10.43 25.91 11.47
CA LEU A 399 10.08 24.60 12.06
C LEU A 399 10.09 24.63 13.59
N ASN A 400 10.88 25.49 14.20
CA ASN A 400 10.99 25.68 15.64
C ASN A 400 10.07 26.78 16.21
N ALA A 401 9.12 27.31 15.42
CA ALA A 401 8.28 28.45 15.86
C ALA A 401 7.46 28.17 17.13
N ASN A 402 7.09 26.92 17.37
CA ASN A 402 6.31 26.48 18.54
C ASN A 402 7.16 25.73 19.60
N GLY A 403 8.47 25.78 19.49
CA GLY A 403 9.41 25.07 20.38
C GLY A 403 10.57 24.47 19.62
N GLU A 404 11.72 24.46 20.24
CA GLU A 404 12.95 23.94 19.63
C GLU A 404 12.93 22.40 19.65
N TRP A 405 12.92 21.78 18.47
CA TRP A 405 12.95 20.33 18.32
C TRP A 405 13.93 19.87 17.24
N VAL A 406 14.39 20.76 16.37
CA VAL A 406 15.34 20.47 15.30
C VAL A 406 16.41 21.55 15.23
N SER A 407 17.66 21.16 15.01
CA SER A 407 18.79 22.05 14.78
C SER A 407 19.48 21.73 13.45
N TYR A 408 20.18 22.72 12.89
CA TYR A 408 20.95 22.59 11.66
C TYR A 408 22.37 23.10 11.86
N ASP A 409 23.34 22.26 11.50
CA ASP A 409 24.76 22.67 11.48
C ASP A 409 25.15 23.05 10.04
N PRO A 410 25.42 24.34 9.76
CA PRO A 410 25.81 24.81 8.44
C PRO A 410 27.21 24.33 7.99
N GLN A 411 28.07 23.88 8.91
CA GLN A 411 29.41 23.39 8.60
C GLN A 411 29.34 21.95 8.04
N THR A 412 28.62 21.07 8.74
CA THR A 412 28.42 19.68 8.33
C THR A 412 27.25 19.53 7.36
N ARG A 413 26.37 20.54 7.29
CA ARG A 413 25.12 20.56 6.51
C ARG A 413 24.18 19.41 6.91
N SER A 414 24.09 19.14 8.19
CA SER A 414 23.24 18.09 8.75
C SER A 414 22.28 18.65 9.78
N VAL A 415 21.14 17.99 9.92
CA VAL A 415 20.17 18.28 10.96
C VAL A 415 20.31 17.32 12.14
N SER A 416 19.84 17.76 13.30
CA SER A 416 19.66 16.90 14.47
C SER A 416 18.28 17.14 15.05
N VAL A 417 17.53 16.06 15.27
CA VAL A 417 16.18 16.06 15.84
C VAL A 417 16.23 15.62 17.29
N SER A 418 15.70 16.44 18.19
CA SER A 418 15.78 16.18 19.63
C SER A 418 14.72 15.21 20.13
N SER A 419 13.52 15.18 19.50
CA SER A 419 12.44 14.27 19.91
C SER A 419 11.41 14.03 18.80
N ILE A 420 10.82 12.81 18.78
CA ILE A 420 9.67 12.49 17.93
C ILE A 420 8.47 13.34 18.34
N ALA A 421 8.26 13.56 19.64
CA ALA A 421 7.16 14.39 20.13
C ALA A 421 7.23 15.83 19.60
N GLY A 422 8.43 16.42 19.51
CA GLY A 422 8.64 17.73 18.90
C GLY A 422 8.27 17.75 17.44
N PHE A 423 8.76 16.78 16.67
CA PHE A 423 8.42 16.60 15.27
C PHE A 423 6.91 16.44 15.06
N VAL A 424 6.26 15.57 15.83
CA VAL A 424 4.83 15.28 15.68
C VAL A 424 3.97 16.49 15.99
N ARG A 425 4.28 17.23 17.09
CA ARG A 425 3.55 18.46 17.44
C ARG A 425 3.68 19.55 16.38
N ALA A 426 4.85 19.66 15.79
CA ALA A 426 5.12 20.67 14.78
C ALA A 426 4.56 20.30 13.40
N PHE A 427 4.66 19.03 13.02
CA PHE A 427 4.57 18.64 11.61
C PHE A 427 3.52 17.56 11.31
N LYS A 428 3.18 16.70 12.29
CA LYS A 428 2.32 15.53 12.07
C LYS A 428 1.38 15.25 13.26
N PRO A 429 0.56 16.22 13.73
CA PRO A 429 -0.32 15.97 14.87
C PRO A 429 -1.39 14.92 14.51
N ALA A 430 -1.91 14.26 15.56
CA ALA A 430 -3.00 13.29 15.40
C ALA A 430 -4.21 13.95 14.74
N SER A 431 -4.71 13.34 13.66
CA SER A 431 -5.87 13.80 12.88
C SER A 431 -7.05 12.83 12.95
N LYS A 432 -6.81 11.57 13.33
CA LYS A 432 -7.83 10.54 13.52
C LYS A 432 -8.24 10.44 14.98
N ASN A 433 -9.44 9.94 15.23
CA ASN A 433 -9.94 9.66 16.57
C ASN A 433 -9.14 8.54 17.25
N LEU A 434 -9.40 8.31 18.52
CA LEU A 434 -8.88 7.14 19.25
C LEU A 434 -9.39 5.84 18.61
N GLY A 435 -8.52 4.87 18.44
CA GLY A 435 -8.73 3.77 17.51
C GLY A 435 -8.68 4.30 16.07
N ALA A 436 -7.49 4.70 15.61
CA ALA A 436 -7.32 5.42 14.34
C ALA A 436 -7.81 4.62 13.12
N PHE A 437 -7.83 3.31 13.22
CA PHE A 437 -8.24 2.36 12.18
C PHE A 437 -9.41 1.48 12.64
N ASP A 438 -9.37 0.93 13.85
CA ASP A 438 -10.51 0.28 14.48
C ASP A 438 -11.20 1.24 15.46
N GLN A 439 -11.94 2.19 14.90
CA GLN A 439 -12.61 3.22 15.70
C GLN A 439 -13.56 2.62 16.72
N LEU A 440 -13.60 3.22 17.92
CA LEU A 440 -14.44 2.75 19.04
C LEU A 440 -15.94 2.64 18.68
N ASP A 441 -16.41 3.39 17.69
CA ASP A 441 -17.78 3.33 17.16
C ASP A 441 -17.94 2.46 15.91
N GLY A 442 -16.86 1.82 15.43
CA GLY A 442 -16.86 0.98 14.24
C GLY A 442 -17.05 1.72 12.91
N GLY A 443 -16.83 3.05 12.88
CA GLY A 443 -17.21 3.92 11.77
C GLY A 443 -16.16 4.14 10.69
N GLN A 444 -14.95 3.58 10.83
CA GLN A 444 -13.86 3.78 9.86
C GLN A 444 -13.98 2.86 8.63
N GLY A 445 -13.27 3.24 7.55
CA GLY A 445 -13.20 2.43 6.34
C GLY A 445 -12.59 1.04 6.58
N GLU A 446 -11.64 0.95 7.51
CA GLU A 446 -11.00 -0.29 7.94
C GLU A 446 -11.96 -1.19 8.71
N ASN A 447 -12.89 -0.63 9.48
CA ASN A 447 -13.97 -1.41 10.07
C ASN A 447 -14.85 -2.07 9.00
N ILE A 448 -15.18 -1.34 7.91
CA ILE A 448 -15.93 -1.91 6.78
C ILE A 448 -15.08 -2.99 6.07
N LEU A 449 -13.77 -2.78 5.92
CA LEU A 449 -12.84 -3.75 5.34
C LEU A 449 -12.85 -5.08 6.10
N PHE A 450 -12.88 -5.05 7.42
CA PHE A 450 -12.96 -6.26 8.26
C PHE A 450 -14.41 -6.66 8.63
N GLY A 451 -15.39 -5.95 8.08
CA GLY A 451 -16.79 -6.35 8.11
C GLY A 451 -17.04 -7.67 7.35
N TYR A 452 -18.29 -8.01 7.16
CA TYR A 452 -18.70 -9.33 6.68
C TYR A 452 -19.28 -9.32 5.26
N GLY A 453 -18.96 -8.31 4.47
CA GLY A 453 -19.35 -8.21 3.06
C GLY A 453 -20.75 -7.65 2.84
N ASP A 454 -21.39 -7.11 3.86
CA ASP A 454 -22.69 -6.45 3.82
C ASP A 454 -22.61 -4.92 3.86
N GLY A 455 -21.38 -4.37 3.79
CA GLY A 455 -21.08 -2.94 3.88
C GLY A 455 -21.10 -2.38 5.31
N SER A 456 -21.40 -3.21 6.33
CA SER A 456 -21.32 -2.83 7.73
C SER A 456 -19.91 -2.97 8.26
N GLY A 457 -19.50 -2.08 9.18
CA GLY A 457 -18.25 -2.18 9.90
C GLY A 457 -18.27 -3.26 10.96
N ALA A 458 -17.09 -3.80 11.29
CA ALA A 458 -16.87 -4.65 12.45
C ALA A 458 -15.51 -4.32 13.09
N HIS A 459 -15.41 -4.56 14.38
CA HIS A 459 -14.16 -4.43 15.11
C HIS A 459 -13.21 -5.59 14.77
N PHE A 460 -11.90 -5.29 14.73
CA PHE A 460 -10.90 -6.23 14.27
C PHE A 460 -9.57 -6.19 15.04
N ASP A 461 -9.31 -5.15 15.85
CA ASP A 461 -8.07 -5.03 16.64
C ASP A 461 -8.18 -5.83 17.94
N MET A 462 -7.50 -6.98 17.98
CA MET A 462 -7.45 -7.86 19.14
C MET A 462 -6.79 -7.20 20.37
N THR A 463 -5.75 -6.42 20.14
CA THR A 463 -5.02 -5.72 21.22
C THR A 463 -5.89 -4.64 21.86
N LEU A 464 -6.58 -3.85 21.03
CA LEU A 464 -7.51 -2.84 21.54
C LEU A 464 -8.69 -3.49 22.27
N ALA A 465 -9.21 -4.62 21.79
CA ALA A 465 -10.25 -5.39 22.48
C ALA A 465 -9.80 -5.84 23.89
N GLU A 466 -8.56 -6.35 24.02
CA GLU A 466 -8.00 -6.74 25.33
C GLU A 466 -7.84 -5.55 26.27
N ILE A 467 -7.39 -4.41 25.76
CA ILE A 467 -7.25 -3.16 26.53
C ILE A 467 -8.62 -2.71 27.04
N LEU A 468 -9.63 -2.64 26.16
CA LEU A 468 -11.00 -2.25 26.53
C LEU A 468 -11.62 -3.18 27.58
N ALA A 469 -11.41 -4.49 27.42
CA ALA A 469 -11.86 -5.48 28.39
C ALA A 469 -11.15 -5.30 29.76
N SER A 470 -9.86 -5.07 29.77
CA SER A 470 -9.06 -4.88 30.99
C SER A 470 -9.47 -3.63 31.78
N LEU A 471 -9.87 -2.57 31.07
CA LEU A 471 -10.37 -1.33 31.65
C LEU A 471 -11.84 -1.39 32.06
N GLY A 472 -12.57 -2.43 31.67
CA GLY A 472 -14.03 -2.52 31.86
C GLY A 472 -14.78 -1.45 31.06
N SER A 473 -14.26 -1.10 29.88
CA SER A 473 -14.81 -0.09 29.00
C SER A 473 -16.21 -0.46 28.49
N GLY A 474 -17.06 0.54 28.27
CA GLY A 474 -18.38 0.37 27.66
C GLY A 474 -18.33 -0.15 26.22
N TYR A 475 -17.19 -0.08 25.55
CA TYR A 475 -16.96 -0.59 24.18
C TYR A 475 -16.58 -2.08 24.14
N ALA A 476 -16.15 -2.68 25.25
CA ALA A 476 -15.57 -4.03 25.27
C ALA A 476 -16.50 -5.11 24.69
N ASP A 477 -17.80 -5.03 24.98
CA ASP A 477 -18.78 -6.02 24.49
C ASP A 477 -18.95 -5.97 22.96
N ALA A 478 -18.87 -4.79 22.33
CA ALA A 478 -18.96 -4.65 20.88
C ALA A 478 -17.77 -5.35 20.19
N TYR A 479 -16.55 -5.07 20.65
CA TYR A 479 -15.33 -5.73 20.17
C TYR A 479 -15.39 -7.25 20.35
N ALA A 480 -15.74 -7.72 21.56
CA ALA A 480 -15.83 -9.14 21.85
C ALA A 480 -16.85 -9.86 20.96
N ASN A 481 -17.98 -9.23 20.65
CA ASN A 481 -19.01 -9.79 19.79
C ASN A 481 -18.53 -9.87 18.33
N ASP A 482 -17.90 -8.83 17.80
CA ASP A 482 -17.42 -8.82 16.42
C ASP A 482 -16.28 -9.81 16.21
N LEU A 483 -15.32 -9.88 17.12
CA LEU A 483 -14.18 -10.82 17.02
C LEU A 483 -14.60 -12.30 17.06
N GLN A 484 -15.77 -12.63 17.58
CA GLN A 484 -16.30 -14.01 17.58
C GLN A 484 -17.02 -14.37 16.28
N ARG A 485 -17.36 -13.40 15.44
CA ARG A 485 -18.06 -13.66 14.17
C ARG A 485 -17.08 -14.22 13.14
N THR A 486 -17.64 -14.90 12.16
CA THR A 486 -16.87 -15.43 11.01
C THR A 486 -17.48 -14.94 9.71
N ASP A 487 -16.65 -14.89 8.66
CA ASP A 487 -17.09 -14.62 7.30
C ASP A 487 -17.85 -15.82 6.68
N ALA A 488 -18.25 -15.71 5.41
CA ALA A 488 -18.99 -16.75 4.70
C ALA A 488 -18.19 -18.08 4.53
N LEU A 489 -16.87 -18.04 4.66
CA LEU A 489 -16.00 -19.23 4.62
C LEU A 489 -15.66 -19.77 6.02
N GLY A 490 -16.19 -19.15 7.08
CA GLY A 490 -15.97 -19.56 8.46
C GLY A 490 -14.69 -18.99 9.10
N ASN A 491 -14.05 -18.01 8.48
CA ASN A 491 -12.82 -17.41 8.98
C ASN A 491 -13.10 -16.23 9.92
N THR A 492 -12.37 -16.16 11.03
CA THR A 492 -12.48 -15.09 12.05
C THR A 492 -11.90 -13.75 11.56
N ALA A 493 -12.13 -12.68 12.32
CA ALA A 493 -11.48 -11.39 12.09
C ALA A 493 -9.95 -11.53 12.17
N GLU A 494 -9.42 -12.20 13.19
CA GLU A 494 -7.99 -12.46 13.36
C GLU A 494 -7.36 -13.14 12.13
N TYR A 495 -7.97 -14.22 11.63
CA TYR A 495 -7.50 -14.90 10.42
C TYR A 495 -7.40 -13.94 9.23
N ARG A 496 -8.41 -13.07 9.03
CA ARG A 496 -8.45 -12.12 7.92
C ARG A 496 -7.49 -10.93 8.13
N VAL A 497 -7.26 -10.49 9.37
CA VAL A 497 -6.24 -9.50 9.72
C VAL A 497 -4.84 -10.06 9.39
N ASN A 498 -4.55 -11.30 9.76
CA ASN A 498 -3.29 -11.97 9.41
C ASN A 498 -3.08 -12.04 7.90
N MET A 499 -4.14 -12.35 7.12
CA MET A 499 -4.09 -12.30 5.65
C MET A 499 -3.74 -10.91 5.12
N TYR A 500 -4.17 -9.85 5.81
CA TYR A 500 -4.03 -8.45 5.39
C TYR A 500 -2.86 -7.71 6.05
N THR A 501 -1.98 -8.45 6.73
CA THR A 501 -0.79 -7.91 7.39
C THR A 501 0.48 -8.44 6.71
N PRO A 502 1.20 -7.63 5.92
CA PRO A 502 2.47 -8.04 5.31
C PRO A 502 3.48 -8.59 6.32
N LEU A 503 3.57 -7.97 7.51
CA LEU A 503 4.50 -8.36 8.57
C LEU A 503 4.24 -9.77 9.11
N TYR A 504 3.00 -10.26 9.06
CA TYR A 504 2.66 -11.64 9.42
C TYR A 504 3.49 -12.67 8.63
N TYR A 505 3.80 -12.40 7.36
CA TYR A 505 4.58 -13.29 6.49
C TYR A 505 6.08 -13.03 6.55
N LEU A 506 6.50 -11.85 7.00
CA LEU A 506 7.87 -11.35 6.89
C LEU A 506 8.66 -11.42 8.21
N LEU A 507 8.01 -11.48 9.37
CA LEU A 507 8.67 -11.49 10.67
C LEU A 507 8.83 -12.91 11.20
N GLU A 508 10.04 -13.27 11.64
CA GLU A 508 10.35 -14.57 12.29
C GLU A 508 9.55 -14.81 13.58
N SER A 509 9.03 -13.75 14.19
CA SER A 509 8.20 -13.83 15.40
C SER A 509 6.75 -14.23 15.12
N GLU A 510 6.32 -14.20 13.87
CA GLU A 510 4.93 -14.46 13.46
C GLU A 510 4.75 -15.89 12.92
N GLU A 511 3.57 -16.48 13.14
CA GLU A 511 3.26 -17.85 12.71
C GLU A 511 3.28 -18.01 11.19
N GLY A 512 2.99 -16.94 10.44
CA GLY A 512 3.00 -16.91 8.98
C GLY A 512 4.38 -16.75 8.35
N PHE A 513 5.45 -16.63 9.13
CA PHE A 513 6.79 -16.46 8.57
C PHE A 513 7.16 -17.56 7.59
N GLY A 514 7.55 -17.15 6.37
CA GLY A 514 7.95 -18.10 5.32
C GLY A 514 6.81 -18.90 4.70
N SER A 515 5.53 -18.58 4.99
CA SER A 515 4.35 -19.25 4.40
C SER A 515 3.89 -18.63 3.07
N SER A 516 4.70 -17.75 2.49
CA SER A 516 4.43 -17.09 1.22
C SER A 516 5.69 -16.95 0.38
N THR A 517 5.53 -16.47 -0.86
CA THR A 517 6.61 -16.13 -1.79
C THR A 517 6.64 -14.60 -1.97
N PRO A 518 7.35 -13.85 -1.12
CA PRO A 518 7.41 -12.40 -1.24
C PRO A 518 8.08 -11.93 -2.52
N ALA A 519 7.68 -10.76 -3.02
CA ALA A 519 8.33 -10.07 -4.11
C ALA A 519 9.81 -9.81 -3.80
N ARG A 520 10.66 -9.95 -4.81
CA ARG A 520 12.11 -9.78 -4.65
C ARG A 520 12.53 -8.31 -4.61
N TYR A 521 11.74 -7.40 -5.20
CA TYR A 521 12.07 -5.99 -5.36
C TYR A 521 10.94 -5.12 -4.81
N TRP A 522 11.32 -4.17 -3.96
CA TRP A 522 10.37 -3.27 -3.30
C TRP A 522 10.78 -1.82 -3.46
N ARG A 523 9.77 -0.98 -3.70
CA ARG A 523 9.92 0.45 -3.67
C ARG A 523 8.82 1.04 -2.79
N ILE A 524 9.20 1.72 -1.71
CA ILE A 524 8.27 2.30 -0.74
C ILE A 524 8.57 3.77 -0.62
N ARG A 525 7.56 4.61 -0.78
CA ARG A 525 7.65 6.06 -0.64
C ARG A 525 6.53 6.55 0.25
N THR A 526 6.88 7.45 1.18
CA THR A 526 5.85 8.08 2.02
C THR A 526 6.15 9.56 2.23
N GLY A 527 5.10 10.37 2.19
CA GLY A 527 5.19 11.75 2.64
C GLY A 527 5.30 11.80 4.15
N ILE A 528 6.39 12.33 4.68
CA ILE A 528 6.65 12.28 6.13
C ILE A 528 5.64 13.05 6.96
N ALA A 529 4.97 14.03 6.34
CA ALA A 529 3.98 14.88 6.98
C ALA A 529 2.55 14.31 6.94
N GLN A 530 2.34 13.16 6.31
CA GLN A 530 1.03 12.51 6.32
C GLN A 530 0.62 12.12 7.74
N SER A 531 -0.67 12.34 8.10
CA SER A 531 -1.22 11.97 9.40
C SER A 531 -2.22 10.81 9.34
N ASP A 532 -2.33 10.15 8.19
CA ASP A 532 -3.23 9.00 8.00
C ASP A 532 -2.75 7.76 8.72
N CYS A 533 -1.41 7.55 8.83
CA CYS A 533 -0.80 6.53 9.68
C CYS A 533 0.46 7.03 10.37
N ALA A 534 0.93 6.29 11.35
CA ALA A 534 2.22 6.51 11.96
C ALA A 534 3.36 6.22 10.97
N LEU A 535 4.45 6.98 11.02
CA LEU A 535 5.63 6.74 10.19
C LEU A 535 6.26 5.35 10.44
N SER A 536 6.07 4.81 11.64
CA SER A 536 6.51 3.45 12.00
C SER A 536 5.89 2.38 11.10
N THR A 537 4.66 2.56 10.61
CA THR A 537 4.01 1.59 9.73
C THR A 537 4.83 1.27 8.48
N GLU A 538 5.33 2.30 7.80
CA GLU A 538 6.15 2.12 6.59
C GLU A 538 7.60 1.76 6.93
N VAL A 539 8.12 2.25 8.05
CA VAL A 539 9.47 1.91 8.54
C VAL A 539 9.54 0.43 8.91
N ASP A 540 8.54 -0.09 9.62
CA ASP A 540 8.49 -1.49 10.03
C ASP A 540 8.39 -2.44 8.84
N LEU A 541 7.58 -2.07 7.83
CA LEU A 541 7.52 -2.81 6.57
C LEU A 541 8.89 -2.84 5.88
N ALA A 542 9.57 -1.70 5.79
CA ALA A 542 10.89 -1.61 5.17
C ALA A 542 11.94 -2.44 5.93
N LEU A 543 11.96 -2.36 7.27
CA LEU A 543 12.87 -3.12 8.13
C LEU A 543 12.65 -4.64 8.00
N ALA A 544 11.40 -5.10 7.99
CA ALA A 544 11.08 -6.50 7.83
C ALA A 544 11.55 -7.03 6.46
N LEU A 545 11.31 -6.25 5.41
CA LEU A 545 11.75 -6.61 4.05
C LEU A 545 13.28 -6.62 3.90
N GLU A 546 13.99 -5.66 4.51
CA GLU A 546 15.45 -5.62 4.48
C GLU A 546 16.10 -6.85 5.17
N GLN A 547 15.36 -7.50 6.07
CA GLN A 547 15.81 -8.69 6.80
C GLN A 547 15.37 -10.00 6.16
N TYR A 548 14.33 -9.97 5.33
CA TYR A 548 13.74 -11.21 4.81
C TYR A 548 14.62 -11.83 3.72
N HIS A 549 15.00 -13.09 3.95
CA HIS A 549 15.78 -13.85 2.96
C HIS A 549 14.96 -14.08 1.69
N GLY A 550 15.42 -13.58 0.56
CA GLY A 550 14.73 -13.68 -0.73
C GLY A 550 14.23 -12.33 -1.26
N VAL A 551 14.17 -11.31 -0.42
CA VAL A 551 14.07 -9.91 -0.87
C VAL A 551 15.47 -9.45 -1.28
N GLU A 552 15.60 -8.98 -2.52
CA GLU A 552 16.90 -8.58 -3.10
C GLU A 552 17.16 -7.09 -2.97
N SER A 553 16.10 -6.28 -2.99
CA SER A 553 16.24 -4.83 -2.89
C SER A 553 15.01 -4.18 -2.26
N VAL A 554 15.26 -3.29 -1.31
CA VAL A 554 14.25 -2.40 -0.71
C VAL A 554 14.71 -0.96 -0.91
N ASP A 555 13.98 -0.22 -1.75
CA ASP A 555 14.19 1.21 -1.97
C ASP A 555 13.15 1.99 -1.15
N PHE A 556 13.45 2.23 0.12
CA PHE A 556 12.61 2.97 1.05
C PHE A 556 13.06 4.41 1.23
N GLU A 557 12.13 5.35 1.09
CA GLU A 557 12.41 6.76 1.33
C GLU A 557 11.18 7.51 1.84
N THR A 558 11.44 8.41 2.80
CA THR A 558 10.48 9.40 3.29
C THR A 558 10.70 10.73 2.60
N VAL A 559 9.62 11.39 2.18
CA VAL A 559 9.68 12.63 1.42
C VAL A 559 9.24 13.79 2.31
N TRP A 560 10.18 14.69 2.62
CA TRP A 560 9.90 15.88 3.41
C TRP A 560 8.95 16.82 2.67
N ALA A 561 8.14 17.56 3.41
CA ALA A 561 7.13 18.48 2.90
C ALA A 561 6.04 17.83 2.02
N ALA A 562 5.93 16.52 2.01
CA ALA A 562 4.85 15.80 1.37
C ALA A 562 3.89 15.21 2.42
N GLY A 563 2.60 15.31 2.14
CA GLY A 563 1.52 14.68 2.90
C GLY A 563 1.16 13.30 2.35
N HIS A 564 -0.11 12.92 2.46
CA HIS A 564 -0.65 11.66 1.96
C HIS A 564 -0.85 11.73 0.44
N THR A 565 0.19 11.38 -0.32
CA THR A 565 0.25 11.48 -1.78
C THR A 565 1.22 10.46 -2.36
N LYS A 566 1.29 10.35 -3.70
CA LYS A 566 2.37 9.65 -4.42
C LYS A 566 3.69 10.43 -4.27
N ALA A 567 4.23 10.43 -3.06
CA ALA A 567 5.37 11.25 -2.68
C ALA A 567 6.65 10.82 -3.39
N GLU A 568 7.34 11.77 -4.03
CA GLU A 568 8.64 11.56 -4.68
C GLU A 568 9.57 12.72 -4.33
N ARG A 569 10.86 12.42 -4.12
CA ARG A 569 11.86 13.48 -3.91
C ARG A 569 12.04 14.35 -5.14
N ASN A 570 12.07 13.73 -6.31
CA ASN A 570 12.30 14.40 -7.59
C ASN A 570 11.56 13.66 -8.70
N GLY A 571 11.11 14.41 -9.73
CA GLY A 571 10.40 13.84 -10.86
C GLY A 571 8.94 13.48 -10.56
N SER A 572 8.28 12.83 -11.51
CA SER A 572 6.92 12.32 -11.33
C SER A 572 6.91 10.88 -10.83
N SER A 573 5.83 10.49 -10.19
CA SER A 573 5.62 9.13 -9.65
C SER A 573 5.74 8.07 -10.73
N ASP A 574 5.08 8.26 -11.88
CA ASP A 574 5.08 7.30 -12.98
C ASP A 574 6.47 7.17 -13.64
N ALA A 575 7.15 8.30 -13.91
CA ALA A 575 8.49 8.25 -14.48
C ALA A 575 9.50 7.54 -13.54
N ASN A 576 9.38 7.76 -12.23
CA ASN A 576 10.24 7.09 -11.26
C ASN A 576 9.90 5.61 -11.11
N PHE A 577 8.62 5.24 -11.16
CA PHE A 577 8.19 3.85 -11.17
C PHE A 577 8.72 3.13 -12.43
N ILE A 578 8.53 3.70 -13.62
CA ILE A 578 9.03 3.15 -14.88
C ILE A 578 10.55 2.95 -14.83
N LYS A 579 11.28 3.97 -14.36
CA LYS A 579 12.73 3.89 -14.20
C LYS A 579 13.14 2.78 -13.24
N TRP A 580 12.42 2.62 -12.14
CA TRP A 580 12.67 1.55 -11.18
C TRP A 580 12.41 0.17 -11.79
N VAL A 581 11.27 -0.06 -12.45
CA VAL A 581 10.98 -1.32 -13.14
C VAL A 581 12.07 -1.65 -14.16
N LYS A 582 12.47 -0.70 -15.01
CA LYS A 582 13.56 -0.88 -15.97
C LYS A 582 14.88 -1.28 -15.29
N SER A 583 15.20 -0.69 -14.15
CA SER A 583 16.41 -1.02 -13.40
C SER A 583 16.38 -2.44 -12.82
N VAL A 584 15.21 -2.92 -12.41
CA VAL A 584 15.01 -4.28 -11.89
C VAL A 584 15.14 -5.32 -13.01
N VAL A 585 14.44 -5.14 -14.12
CA VAL A 585 14.43 -6.14 -15.19
C VAL A 585 15.71 -6.17 -16.02
N SER A 586 16.62 -5.20 -15.84
CA SER A 586 17.93 -5.17 -16.48
C SER A 586 19.04 -5.85 -15.67
N GLN A 587 18.76 -6.30 -14.44
CA GLN A 587 19.70 -7.06 -13.59
C GLN A 587 19.68 -8.55 -13.96
#